data_5f4ce9784d43483f9dd4d0888bf86249
#
_entry.id   5f4ce9784d43483f9dd4d0888bf86249
#
_cell.length_a   1.000
_cell.length_b   1.000
_cell.length_c   1.000
_cell.angle_alpha   90.00
_cell.angle_beta   90.00
_cell.angle_gamma   90.00
#
_symmetry.space_group_name_H-M   'P 1'
#
loop_
_entity.id
_entity.type
_entity.pdbx_description
1 polymer ?
#
loop_
_entity_poly.entity_id
_entity_poly.type
_entity_poly.pdbx_seq_one_letter_code
_entity_poly.pdbx_strand_id
1 'polypeptide(L)'
;GKHTFVVSSLGYQTIKTSLDLHHDKTLDFKLEESSVSISPVEVYGKTQSQQVRESALSVNALDVKPVINSLNSLNELVNRTSGVKIREEGGVGSDFDLSINGLSGNSVRYFIDGVPLDSKGSYVTLANLPVNLIDRVEIYKGVVPASLGTDALGGAVNIITQAEKKSFMDASYSIGSFHTHRANLNAQFMERHTRLVVRPAIGISYSKNDYRMKDVQMRNETGDQFIYGNPKRFHDGYFSLLAQIEAGITGKFWADEFFVSASYSKTDKE
;
A
#
# COMPACT_ATOMS: atom_id res chain seq x y z
N GLY A 1 49.14 44.05 16.58
CA GLY A 1 48.98 42.61 16.36
C GLY A 1 47.82 42.29 15.43
N LYS A 2 47.77 41.06 14.94
CA LYS A 2 46.74 40.58 14.00
C LYS A 2 45.47 40.28 14.75
N HIS A 3 44.39 41.00 14.43
CA HIS A 3 43.07 40.83 15.05
C HIS A 3 42.01 40.52 13.98
N THR A 4 41.12 39.61 14.31
CA THR A 4 40.00 39.27 13.43
C THR A 4 38.69 39.87 13.98
N PHE A 5 38.06 40.70 13.20
CA PHE A 5 36.79 41.31 13.53
C PHE A 5 35.67 40.55 12.82
N VAL A 6 34.62 40.26 13.56
CA VAL A 6 33.40 39.70 13.06
C VAL A 6 32.27 40.72 13.30
N VAL A 7 31.74 41.25 12.24
CA VAL A 7 30.65 42.22 12.31
C VAL A 7 29.37 41.55 11.79
N SER A 8 28.36 41.48 12.63
CA SER A 8 27.07 40.85 12.28
C SER A 8 25.92 41.70 12.79
N SER A 9 24.86 41.75 12.02
CA SER A 9 23.59 42.35 12.39
C SER A 9 22.44 41.51 11.84
N LEU A 10 21.31 41.51 12.53
CA LEU A 10 20.11 40.77 12.08
C LEU A 10 19.64 41.31 10.73
N GLY A 11 19.46 40.44 9.73
CA GLY A 11 19.07 40.83 8.38
C GLY A 11 20.23 41.25 7.45
N TYR A 12 21.49 41.13 7.90
CA TYR A 12 22.65 41.45 7.09
C TYR A 12 23.67 40.30 7.05
N GLN A 13 24.49 40.26 5.98
CA GLN A 13 25.54 39.27 5.83
C GLN A 13 26.69 39.57 6.82
N THR A 14 27.16 38.52 7.50
CA THR A 14 28.26 38.64 8.44
C THR A 14 29.59 38.88 7.70
N ILE A 15 30.27 39.96 7.99
CA ILE A 15 31.61 40.24 7.46
C ILE A 15 32.68 39.78 8.47
N LYS A 16 33.69 39.06 7.98
CA LYS A 16 34.90 38.72 8.74
C LYS A 16 36.11 39.36 8.09
N THR A 17 36.77 40.20 8.84
CA THR A 17 37.99 40.91 8.37
C THR A 17 39.13 40.74 9.38
N SER A 18 40.32 40.42 8.88
CA SER A 18 41.51 40.35 9.70
C SER A 18 42.42 41.52 9.39
N LEU A 19 42.76 42.27 10.40
CA LEU A 19 43.60 43.48 10.30
C LEU A 19 44.75 43.39 11.30
N ASP A 20 45.92 43.94 10.90
CA ASP A 20 47.05 44.11 11.78
C ASP A 20 47.01 45.54 12.35
N LEU A 21 46.78 45.63 13.65
CA LEU A 21 46.60 46.90 14.34
C LEU A 21 47.91 47.24 15.08
N HIS A 22 48.57 48.27 14.56
CA HIS A 22 49.78 48.89 15.21
C HIS A 22 49.49 50.28 15.75
N HIS A 23 48.39 50.90 15.30
CA HIS A 23 47.95 52.25 15.71
C HIS A 23 46.39 52.26 15.73
N ASP A 24 45.86 53.30 16.38
CA ASP A 24 44.41 53.56 16.39
C ASP A 24 43.88 53.72 14.95
N LYS A 25 42.83 52.98 14.60
CA LYS A 25 42.26 52.97 13.28
C LYS A 25 40.74 52.93 13.37
N THR A 26 40.10 53.83 12.65
CA THR A 26 38.64 53.80 12.46
C THR A 26 38.31 52.88 11.28
N LEU A 27 37.35 52.01 11.47
CA LEU A 27 36.91 51.06 10.45
C LEU A 27 35.41 51.19 10.26
N ASP A 28 35.03 51.49 9.04
CA ASP A 28 33.61 51.54 8.62
C ASP A 28 33.28 50.23 7.87
N PHE A 29 32.21 49.58 8.28
CA PHE A 29 31.72 48.37 7.65
C PHE A 29 30.39 48.65 7.00
N LYS A 30 30.29 48.40 5.71
CA LYS A 30 29.01 48.43 4.97
C LYS A 30 28.49 47.00 4.89
N LEU A 31 27.47 46.70 5.67
CA LEU A 31 26.79 45.40 5.64
C LEU A 31 25.83 45.34 4.46
N GLU A 32 25.88 44.26 3.70
CA GLU A 32 24.90 43.96 2.66
C GLU A 32 23.71 43.23 3.28
N GLU A 33 22.51 43.61 2.83
CA GLU A 33 21.29 42.91 3.28
C GLU A 33 21.41 41.42 2.97
N SER A 34 21.28 40.61 3.98
CA SER A 34 21.07 39.17 3.79
C SER A 34 19.64 39.00 3.31
N SER A 35 19.45 38.81 2.01
CA SER A 35 18.25 38.16 1.55
C SER A 35 18.29 36.78 2.23
N VAL A 36 17.58 36.63 3.35
CA VAL A 36 17.22 35.31 3.85
C VAL A 36 16.45 34.67 2.71
N SER A 37 17.14 33.90 1.90
CA SER A 37 16.49 32.94 1.04
C SER A 37 15.71 32.07 2.02
N ILE A 38 14.43 32.41 2.24
CA ILE A 38 13.48 31.46 2.80
C ILE A 38 13.61 30.29 1.86
N SER A 39 14.17 29.19 2.34
CA SER A 39 14.17 27.91 1.60
C SER A 39 12.78 27.79 1.00
N PRO A 40 12.65 27.63 -0.31
CA PRO A 40 11.34 27.58 -0.90
C PRO A 40 10.56 26.60 -0.05
N VAL A 41 9.40 27.02 0.46
CA VAL A 41 8.47 26.12 1.10
C VAL A 41 8.17 25.11 0.01
N GLU A 42 8.82 23.94 0.07
CA GLU A 42 8.44 22.83 -0.78
C GLU A 42 7.01 22.54 -0.39
N VAL A 43 6.08 23.10 -1.17
CA VAL A 43 4.70 22.68 -1.12
C VAL A 43 4.71 21.27 -1.66
N TYR A 44 4.87 20.31 -0.77
CA TYR A 44 4.61 18.92 -1.09
C TYR A 44 3.15 18.89 -1.52
N GLY A 45 2.91 18.72 -2.82
CA GLY A 45 1.57 18.56 -3.35
C GLY A 45 0.90 17.44 -2.53
N LYS A 46 -0.37 17.63 -2.15
CA LYS A 46 -1.13 16.60 -1.43
C LYS A 46 -1.03 15.30 -2.19
N THR A 47 -0.72 14.21 -1.50
CA THR A 47 -0.77 12.87 -2.09
C THR A 47 -2.21 12.58 -2.55
N GLN A 48 -2.38 11.70 -3.52
CA GLN A 48 -3.72 11.30 -3.97
C GLN A 48 -4.56 10.76 -2.80
N SER A 49 -3.96 10.02 -1.89
CA SER A 49 -4.62 9.54 -0.68
C SER A 49 -5.07 10.67 0.25
N GLN A 50 -4.31 11.76 0.35
CA GLN A 50 -4.74 12.94 1.10
C GLN A 50 -5.90 13.66 0.42
N GLN A 51 -5.87 13.80 -0.90
CA GLN A 51 -6.96 14.41 -1.66
C GLN A 51 -8.26 13.61 -1.51
N VAL A 52 -8.17 12.27 -1.58
CA VAL A 52 -9.32 11.37 -1.37
C VAL A 52 -9.87 11.50 0.05
N ARG A 53 -9.01 11.54 1.09
CA ARG A 53 -9.43 11.71 2.50
C ARG A 53 -10.11 13.05 2.77
N GLU A 54 -9.76 14.09 2.04
CA GLU A 54 -10.35 15.42 2.16
C GLU A 54 -11.59 15.62 1.28
N SER A 55 -11.99 14.58 0.53
CA SER A 55 -13.24 14.62 -0.24
C SER A 55 -14.47 14.69 0.67
N ALA A 56 -15.60 15.09 0.13
CA ALA A 56 -16.86 15.18 0.87
C ALA A 56 -17.43 13.83 1.33
N LEU A 57 -16.80 12.73 0.94
CA LEU A 57 -17.21 11.35 1.28
C LEU A 57 -16.49 10.86 2.54
N SER A 58 -17.15 10.03 3.33
CA SER A 58 -16.52 9.33 4.46
C SER A 58 -15.63 8.21 3.94
N VAL A 59 -14.41 8.56 3.52
CA VAL A 59 -13.45 7.64 2.93
C VAL A 59 -12.14 7.63 3.71
N ASN A 60 -11.61 6.43 3.97
CA ASN A 60 -10.27 6.23 4.48
C ASN A 60 -9.39 5.72 3.34
N ALA A 61 -8.42 6.53 2.92
CA ALA A 61 -7.41 6.11 1.96
C ALA A 61 -6.12 5.70 2.69
N LEU A 62 -5.71 4.45 2.51
CA LEU A 62 -4.53 3.85 3.10
C LEU A 62 -3.45 3.71 2.04
N ASP A 63 -2.32 4.38 2.23
CA ASP A 63 -1.15 4.18 1.39
C ASP A 63 -0.50 2.83 1.71
N VAL A 64 -0.22 2.04 0.69
CA VAL A 64 0.38 0.71 0.84
C VAL A 64 1.91 0.77 0.80
N LYS A 65 2.49 1.79 0.18
CA LYS A 65 3.95 1.97 0.04
C LYS A 65 4.75 1.77 1.34
N PRO A 66 4.31 2.28 2.52
CA PRO A 66 5.05 2.08 3.76
C PRO A 66 5.10 0.63 4.25
N VAL A 67 4.20 -0.22 3.78
CA VAL A 67 4.04 -1.62 4.25
C VAL A 67 4.40 -2.67 3.20
N ILE A 68 4.75 -2.26 1.97
CA ILE A 68 5.16 -3.17 0.87
C ILE A 68 6.26 -4.15 1.31
N ASN A 69 7.23 -3.68 2.10
CA ASN A 69 8.35 -4.48 2.59
C ASN A 69 8.06 -5.16 3.94
N SER A 70 6.83 -5.05 4.46
CA SER A 70 6.43 -5.75 5.67
C SER A 70 5.76 -7.08 5.33
N LEU A 71 5.82 -8.03 6.26
CA LEU A 71 5.16 -9.34 6.13
C LEU A 71 3.63 -9.25 6.25
N ASN A 72 3.10 -8.05 6.43
CA ASN A 72 1.68 -7.82 6.65
C ASN A 72 0.88 -8.15 5.39
N SER A 73 -0.22 -8.84 5.57
CA SER A 73 -1.20 -9.06 4.52
C SER A 73 -2.01 -7.77 4.29
N LEU A 74 -2.64 -7.67 3.13
CA LEU A 74 -3.58 -6.57 2.86
C LEU A 74 -4.71 -6.54 3.90
N ASN A 75 -5.18 -7.70 4.33
CA ASN A 75 -6.19 -7.83 5.39
C ASN A 75 -5.75 -7.15 6.70
N GLU A 76 -4.50 -7.36 7.11
CA GLU A 76 -3.98 -6.73 8.32
C GLU A 76 -3.92 -5.21 8.21
N LEU A 77 -3.50 -4.69 7.05
CA LEU A 77 -3.49 -3.26 6.79
C LEU A 77 -4.90 -2.67 6.87
N VAL A 78 -5.86 -3.29 6.21
CA VAL A 78 -7.27 -2.86 6.18
C VAL A 78 -7.90 -2.94 7.58
N ASN A 79 -7.59 -3.98 8.35
CA ASN A 79 -8.10 -4.18 9.71
C ASN A 79 -7.63 -3.09 10.71
N ARG A 80 -6.55 -2.36 10.41
CA ARG A 80 -6.10 -1.21 11.22
C ARG A 80 -6.96 0.04 11.03
N THR A 81 -7.88 0.02 10.07
CA THR A 81 -8.74 1.17 9.77
C THR A 81 -9.89 1.25 10.77
N SER A 82 -10.12 2.43 11.33
CA SER A 82 -11.26 2.66 12.23
C SER A 82 -12.59 2.31 11.55
N GLY A 83 -13.46 1.58 12.26
CA GLY A 83 -14.76 1.14 11.75
C GLY A 83 -14.69 -0.05 10.78
N VAL A 84 -13.51 -0.63 10.56
CA VAL A 84 -13.33 -1.85 9.77
C VAL A 84 -12.86 -2.98 10.68
N LYS A 85 -13.42 -4.16 10.49
CA LYS A 85 -13.02 -5.38 11.19
C LYS A 85 -12.89 -6.52 10.18
N ILE A 86 -11.73 -7.16 10.18
CA ILE A 86 -11.51 -8.41 9.46
C ILE A 86 -11.40 -9.54 10.48
N ARG A 87 -12.17 -10.59 10.25
CA ARG A 87 -12.11 -11.84 10.98
C ARG A 87 -11.66 -12.95 10.03
N GLU A 88 -10.49 -13.48 10.26
CA GLU A 88 -9.96 -14.62 9.53
C GLU A 88 -10.32 -15.92 10.26
N GLU A 89 -10.68 -16.97 9.52
CA GLU A 89 -11.12 -18.24 10.10
C GLU A 89 -9.98 -19.25 10.31
N GLY A 90 -8.77 -18.89 9.89
CA GLY A 90 -7.64 -19.81 10.01
C GLY A 90 -6.31 -19.21 9.62
N GLY A 91 -5.44 -20.03 9.02
CA GLY A 91 -4.13 -19.65 8.53
C GLY A 91 -4.15 -18.89 7.21
N VAL A 92 -3.00 -18.78 6.58
CA VAL A 92 -2.85 -18.12 5.28
C VAL A 92 -3.79 -18.74 4.25
N GLY A 93 -4.57 -17.90 3.55
CA GLY A 93 -5.53 -18.34 2.54
C GLY A 93 -6.86 -18.86 3.08
N SER A 94 -7.08 -18.81 4.41
CA SER A 94 -8.41 -19.09 4.97
C SER A 94 -9.42 -18.05 4.53
N ASP A 95 -10.70 -18.42 4.62
CA ASP A 95 -11.76 -17.47 4.37
C ASP A 95 -11.74 -16.38 5.44
N PHE A 96 -12.24 -15.22 5.09
CA PHE A 96 -12.33 -14.09 5.99
C PHE A 96 -13.65 -13.34 5.80
N ASP A 97 -14.14 -12.76 6.87
CA ASP A 97 -15.27 -11.86 6.87
C ASP A 97 -14.80 -10.44 7.16
N LEU A 98 -15.13 -9.51 6.27
CA LEU A 98 -14.84 -8.09 6.44
C LEU A 98 -16.16 -7.36 6.75
N SER A 99 -16.16 -6.61 7.84
CA SER A 99 -17.26 -5.74 8.19
C SER A 99 -16.84 -4.27 8.22
N ILE A 100 -17.72 -3.42 7.71
CA ILE A 100 -17.60 -1.96 7.78
C ILE A 100 -18.76 -1.45 8.63
N ASN A 101 -18.47 -0.78 9.75
CA ASN A 101 -19.45 -0.29 10.71
C ASN A 101 -20.46 -1.37 11.18
N GLY A 102 -20.00 -2.63 11.25
CA GLY A 102 -20.80 -3.78 11.66
C GLY A 102 -21.62 -4.44 10.54
N LEU A 103 -21.60 -3.94 9.33
CA LEU A 103 -22.22 -4.56 8.16
C LEU A 103 -21.20 -5.39 7.38
N SER A 104 -21.52 -6.61 7.01
CA SER A 104 -20.64 -7.55 6.31
C SER A 104 -21.36 -8.30 5.17
N GLY A 105 -20.65 -9.24 4.58
CA GLY A 105 -21.17 -10.06 3.47
C GLY A 105 -21.55 -9.21 2.26
N ASN A 106 -22.73 -9.45 1.70
CA ASN A 106 -23.22 -8.77 0.49
C ASN A 106 -23.42 -7.25 0.66
N SER A 107 -23.41 -6.74 1.88
CA SER A 107 -23.51 -5.29 2.15
C SER A 107 -22.20 -4.54 1.86
N VAL A 108 -21.07 -5.25 1.76
CA VAL A 108 -19.77 -4.68 1.45
C VAL A 108 -19.34 -5.14 0.07
N ARG A 109 -18.96 -4.18 -0.78
CA ARG A 109 -18.52 -4.46 -2.15
C ARG A 109 -17.02 -4.20 -2.30
N TYR A 110 -16.41 -5.00 -3.17
CA TYR A 110 -14.98 -4.95 -3.46
C TYR A 110 -14.74 -4.55 -4.90
N PHE A 111 -13.78 -3.66 -5.11
CA PHE A 111 -13.42 -3.15 -6.43
C PHE A 111 -11.89 -3.17 -6.60
N ILE A 112 -11.44 -3.29 -7.84
CA ILE A 112 -10.07 -3.04 -8.28
C ILE A 112 -10.16 -2.00 -9.39
N ASP A 113 -9.56 -0.83 -9.15
CA ASP A 113 -9.60 0.31 -10.07
C ASP A 113 -11.03 0.69 -10.51
N GLY A 114 -11.96 0.62 -9.57
CA GLY A 114 -13.39 0.89 -9.82
C GLY A 114 -14.17 -0.23 -10.51
N VAL A 115 -13.53 -1.35 -10.88
CA VAL A 115 -14.19 -2.51 -11.48
C VAL A 115 -14.57 -3.49 -10.37
N PRO A 116 -15.85 -3.94 -10.29
CA PRO A 116 -16.28 -4.90 -9.28
C PRO A 116 -15.47 -6.18 -9.31
N LEU A 117 -15.04 -6.66 -8.14
CA LEU A 117 -14.22 -7.86 -8.01
C LEU A 117 -14.95 -9.11 -8.52
N ASP A 118 -16.26 -9.17 -8.34
CA ASP A 118 -17.12 -10.25 -8.81
C ASP A 118 -17.03 -10.47 -10.33
N SER A 119 -16.75 -9.40 -11.09
CA SER A 119 -16.58 -9.48 -12.54
C SER A 119 -15.24 -10.09 -12.96
N LYS A 120 -14.27 -10.17 -12.05
CA LYS A 120 -12.92 -10.75 -12.30
C LYS A 120 -12.85 -12.25 -11.98
N GLY A 121 -13.94 -12.86 -11.57
CA GLY A 121 -14.02 -14.28 -11.22
C GLY A 121 -13.83 -14.54 -9.72
N SER A 122 -14.42 -15.63 -9.24
CA SER A 122 -14.47 -16.01 -7.81
C SER A 122 -13.10 -16.33 -7.17
N TYR A 123 -12.05 -16.44 -7.97
CA TYR A 123 -10.69 -16.80 -7.50
C TYR A 123 -9.81 -15.60 -7.13
N VAL A 124 -10.21 -14.39 -7.49
CA VAL A 124 -9.49 -13.16 -7.09
C VAL A 124 -10.13 -12.63 -5.82
N THR A 125 -9.46 -12.81 -4.71
CA THR A 125 -9.90 -12.30 -3.41
C THR A 125 -8.91 -11.27 -2.89
N LEU A 126 -9.36 -10.46 -1.95
CA LEU A 126 -8.50 -9.46 -1.29
C LEU A 126 -7.23 -10.10 -0.71
N ALA A 127 -7.33 -11.33 -0.20
CA ALA A 127 -6.22 -12.06 0.40
C ALA A 127 -5.15 -12.50 -0.61
N ASN A 128 -5.51 -12.67 -1.89
CA ASN A 128 -4.63 -13.20 -2.94
C ASN A 128 -3.95 -12.11 -3.77
N LEU A 129 -4.34 -10.84 -3.57
CA LEU A 129 -3.72 -9.74 -4.30
C LEU A 129 -2.33 -9.44 -3.74
N PRO A 130 -1.28 -9.45 -4.58
CA PRO A 130 0.05 -9.05 -4.17
C PRO A 130 0.07 -7.59 -3.71
N VAL A 131 0.57 -7.34 -2.51
CA VAL A 131 0.64 -5.99 -1.92
C VAL A 131 1.43 -5.02 -2.81
N ASN A 132 2.43 -5.52 -3.53
CA ASN A 132 3.27 -4.74 -4.45
C ASN A 132 2.52 -4.20 -5.68
N LEU A 133 1.35 -4.75 -6.01
CA LEU A 133 0.48 -4.24 -7.07
C LEU A 133 -0.33 -3.02 -6.63
N ILE A 134 -0.42 -2.78 -5.35
CA ILE A 134 -1.38 -1.85 -4.76
C ILE A 134 -0.67 -0.54 -4.44
N ASP A 135 -1.21 0.57 -4.94
CA ASP A 135 -0.78 1.92 -4.54
C ASP A 135 -1.46 2.34 -3.23
N ARG A 136 -2.78 2.21 -3.20
CA ARG A 136 -3.59 2.54 -2.03
C ARG A 136 -4.87 1.73 -1.97
N VAL A 137 -5.46 1.69 -0.78
CA VAL A 137 -6.79 1.12 -0.55
C VAL A 137 -7.72 2.22 -0.08
N GLU A 138 -8.83 2.39 -0.77
CA GLU A 138 -9.88 3.34 -0.43
C GLU A 138 -11.05 2.60 0.21
N ILE A 139 -11.40 2.96 1.43
CA ILE A 139 -12.49 2.35 2.19
C ILE A 139 -13.58 3.38 2.39
N TYR A 140 -14.67 3.20 1.68
CA TYR A 140 -15.87 4.03 1.75
C TYR A 140 -16.81 3.48 2.81
N LYS A 141 -17.20 4.32 3.78
CA LYS A 141 -18.03 3.93 4.92
C LYS A 141 -19.44 4.50 4.75
N GLY A 142 -20.36 3.67 4.31
CA GLY A 142 -21.75 4.04 4.09
C GLY A 142 -21.97 4.65 2.71
N VAL A 143 -21.62 5.92 2.50
CA VAL A 143 -21.84 6.58 1.19
C VAL A 143 -20.72 6.21 0.23
N VAL A 144 -21.06 5.57 -0.87
CA VAL A 144 -20.15 5.12 -1.92
C VAL A 144 -20.34 6.03 -3.14
N PRO A 145 -19.24 6.43 -3.84
CA PRO A 145 -19.36 7.20 -5.08
C PRO A 145 -20.22 6.48 -6.12
N ALA A 146 -21.01 7.24 -6.88
CA ALA A 146 -21.85 6.67 -7.93
C ALA A 146 -21.05 5.90 -8.99
N SER A 147 -19.77 6.24 -9.18
CA SER A 147 -18.84 5.52 -10.06
C SER A 147 -18.57 4.07 -9.64
N LEU A 148 -18.76 3.74 -8.36
CA LEU A 148 -18.59 2.38 -7.81
C LEU A 148 -19.92 1.61 -7.70
N GLY A 149 -21.05 2.19 -8.16
CA GLY A 149 -22.36 1.56 -8.09
C GLY A 149 -23.15 1.91 -6.83
N THR A 150 -24.38 1.40 -6.73
CA THR A 150 -25.36 1.81 -5.73
C THR A 150 -25.74 0.73 -4.71
N ASP A 151 -25.24 -0.48 -4.86
CA ASP A 151 -25.65 -1.66 -4.08
C ASP A 151 -24.74 -1.99 -2.87
N ALA A 152 -23.80 -1.10 -2.53
CA ALA A 152 -22.89 -1.23 -1.40
C ALA A 152 -23.44 -0.52 -0.15
N LEU A 153 -24.49 -1.08 0.49
CA LEU A 153 -25.19 -0.46 1.64
C LEU A 153 -24.28 -0.28 2.88
N GLY A 154 -23.36 -1.20 3.11
CA GLY A 154 -22.41 -1.13 4.24
C GLY A 154 -21.16 -0.32 3.93
N GLY A 155 -20.83 -0.23 2.66
CA GLY A 155 -19.65 0.45 2.18
C GLY A 155 -18.92 -0.33 1.07
N ALA A 156 -17.80 0.24 0.62
CA ALA A 156 -16.98 -0.36 -0.42
C ALA A 156 -15.48 -0.31 -0.09
N VAL A 157 -14.76 -1.33 -0.54
CA VAL A 157 -13.29 -1.36 -0.55
C VAL A 157 -12.85 -1.30 -2.00
N ASN A 158 -12.20 -0.21 -2.39
CA ASN A 158 -11.64 -0.03 -3.72
C ASN A 158 -10.12 -0.09 -3.65
N ILE A 159 -9.53 -1.06 -4.31
CA ILE A 159 -8.09 -1.26 -4.39
C ILE A 159 -7.62 -0.53 -5.62
N ILE A 160 -6.76 0.46 -5.43
CA ILE A 160 -6.14 1.20 -6.53
C ILE A 160 -4.79 0.58 -6.82
N THR A 161 -4.61 0.10 -8.03
CA THR A 161 -3.35 -0.48 -8.46
C THR A 161 -2.32 0.59 -8.78
N GLN A 162 -1.05 0.21 -8.72
CA GLN A 162 0.05 1.14 -8.92
C GLN A 162 0.12 1.57 -10.40
N ALA A 163 -0.08 2.86 -10.64
CA ALA A 163 0.02 3.48 -11.96
C ALA A 163 1.07 4.60 -11.93
N GLU A 164 2.34 4.24 -11.96
CA GLU A 164 3.41 5.24 -12.01
C GLU A 164 3.62 5.76 -13.45
N LYS A 165 4.03 7.02 -13.57
CA LYS A 165 4.38 7.64 -14.87
C LYS A 165 5.78 7.26 -15.37
N LYS A 166 6.41 6.25 -14.75
CA LYS A 166 7.79 5.83 -15.04
C LYS A 166 7.86 4.31 -15.15
N SER A 167 8.84 3.82 -15.89
CA SER A 167 9.19 2.40 -15.86
C SER A 167 9.78 2.05 -14.49
N PHE A 168 9.35 0.93 -13.92
CA PHE A 168 9.86 0.40 -12.67
C PHE A 168 9.81 -1.13 -12.67
N MET A 169 10.52 -1.74 -11.75
CA MET A 169 10.44 -3.17 -11.46
C MET A 169 10.62 -3.35 -9.96
N ASP A 170 9.71 -4.08 -9.36
CA ASP A 170 9.69 -4.44 -7.95
C ASP A 170 9.59 -5.94 -7.80
N ALA A 171 10.45 -6.52 -6.98
CA ALA A 171 10.45 -7.94 -6.67
C ALA A 171 10.61 -8.13 -5.17
N SER A 172 9.78 -8.98 -4.58
CA SER A 172 9.84 -9.30 -3.16
C SER A 172 9.72 -10.80 -2.92
N TYR A 173 10.45 -11.27 -1.91
CA TYR A 173 10.33 -12.62 -1.39
C TYR A 173 10.32 -12.59 0.12
N SER A 174 9.38 -13.30 0.72
CA SER A 174 9.26 -13.40 2.17
C SER A 174 9.05 -14.82 2.64
N ILE A 175 9.60 -15.10 3.82
CA ILE A 175 9.44 -16.37 4.54
C ILE A 175 8.78 -16.07 5.87
N GLY A 176 7.77 -16.84 6.22
CA GLY A 176 7.05 -16.75 7.49
C GLY A 176 6.96 -18.09 8.21
N SER A 177 6.32 -18.09 9.38
CA SER A 177 6.03 -19.28 10.15
C SER A 177 5.18 -20.29 9.36
N PHE A 178 5.21 -21.55 9.77
CA PHE A 178 4.42 -22.65 9.18
C PHE A 178 4.72 -22.90 7.69
N HIS A 179 5.99 -22.74 7.30
CA HIS A 179 6.47 -22.88 5.91
C HIS A 179 5.73 -21.93 4.95
N THR A 180 5.48 -20.72 5.40
CA THR A 180 4.86 -19.70 4.54
C THR A 180 5.92 -19.04 3.67
N HIS A 181 5.69 -19.06 2.37
CA HIS A 181 6.53 -18.44 1.35
C HIS A 181 5.68 -17.54 0.47
N ARG A 182 6.12 -16.31 0.22
CA ARG A 182 5.49 -15.39 -0.71
C ARG A 182 6.53 -14.80 -1.63
N ALA A 183 6.27 -14.84 -2.92
CA ALA A 183 7.10 -14.22 -3.95
C ALA A 183 6.22 -13.34 -4.84
N ASN A 184 6.63 -12.10 -5.04
CA ASN A 184 5.92 -11.16 -5.90
C ASN A 184 6.89 -10.49 -6.87
N LEU A 185 6.44 -10.30 -8.09
CA LEU A 185 7.11 -9.52 -9.12
C LEU A 185 6.08 -8.58 -9.73
N ASN A 186 6.39 -7.31 -9.76
CA ASN A 186 5.59 -6.28 -10.41
C ASN A 186 6.50 -5.38 -11.23
N ALA A 187 6.15 -5.09 -12.47
CA ALA A 187 6.92 -4.19 -13.29
C ALA A 187 6.02 -3.36 -14.19
N GLN A 188 6.53 -2.22 -14.61
CA GLN A 188 5.93 -1.38 -15.65
C GLN A 188 7.00 -0.95 -16.61
N PHE A 189 6.75 -1.18 -17.87
CA PHE A 189 7.59 -0.70 -18.98
C PHE A 189 6.80 0.33 -19.79
N MET A 190 7.36 1.52 -19.93
CA MET A 190 6.72 2.63 -20.64
C MET A 190 7.65 3.12 -21.75
N GLU A 191 7.16 3.07 -22.99
CA GLU A 191 7.83 3.66 -24.15
C GLU A 191 7.32 5.09 -24.36
N ARG A 192 8.24 6.06 -24.33
CA ARG A 192 7.90 7.49 -24.33
C ARG A 192 7.34 8.00 -25.67
N HIS A 193 7.81 7.47 -26.80
CA HIS A 193 7.38 7.93 -28.12
C HIS A 193 5.99 7.39 -28.49
N THR A 194 5.81 6.09 -28.33
CA THR A 194 4.53 5.43 -28.65
C THR A 194 3.51 5.61 -27.55
N ARG A 195 3.96 5.93 -26.33
CA ARG A 195 3.18 5.94 -25.08
C ARG A 195 2.57 4.58 -24.78
N LEU A 196 3.21 3.51 -25.29
CA LEU A 196 2.88 2.15 -24.95
C LEU A 196 3.31 1.86 -23.51
N VAL A 197 2.43 1.23 -22.76
CA VAL A 197 2.68 0.79 -21.38
C VAL A 197 2.37 -0.69 -21.28
N VAL A 198 3.29 -1.47 -20.68
CA VAL A 198 3.09 -2.90 -20.38
C VAL A 198 3.37 -3.12 -18.90
N ARG A 199 2.43 -3.77 -18.21
CA ARG A 199 2.47 -4.02 -16.77
C ARG A 199 2.32 -5.52 -16.48
N PRO A 200 3.41 -6.30 -16.44
CA PRO A 200 3.36 -7.66 -15.94
C PRO A 200 3.39 -7.70 -14.42
N ALA A 201 2.61 -8.62 -13.83
CA ALA A 201 2.60 -8.87 -12.41
C ALA A 201 2.42 -10.35 -12.12
N ILE A 202 3.19 -10.89 -11.16
CA ILE A 202 3.11 -12.27 -10.72
C ILE A 202 3.18 -12.29 -9.19
N GLY A 203 2.26 -13.04 -8.57
CA GLY A 203 2.25 -13.30 -7.14
C GLY A 203 2.11 -14.79 -6.87
N ILE A 204 2.97 -15.32 -6.00
CA ILE A 204 2.93 -16.72 -5.56
C ILE A 204 2.89 -16.71 -4.03
N SER A 205 1.97 -17.47 -3.46
CA SER A 205 1.88 -17.70 -2.03
C SER A 205 1.73 -19.17 -1.73
N TYR A 206 2.49 -19.66 -0.78
CA TYR A 206 2.44 -21.02 -0.29
C TYR A 206 2.51 -21.04 1.23
N SER A 207 1.73 -21.90 1.87
CA SER A 207 1.83 -22.17 3.32
C SER A 207 1.37 -23.58 3.62
N LYS A 208 2.04 -24.25 4.57
CA LYS A 208 1.54 -25.51 5.13
C LYS A 208 0.45 -25.33 6.15
N ASN A 209 0.37 -24.15 6.78
CA ASN A 209 -0.57 -23.84 7.86
C ASN A 209 -0.56 -24.89 9.00
N ASP A 210 0.57 -25.53 9.26
CA ASP A 210 0.73 -26.67 10.17
C ASP A 210 0.95 -26.24 11.64
N TYR A 211 0.28 -25.19 12.06
CA TYR A 211 0.37 -24.67 13.43
C TYR A 211 -0.34 -25.56 14.47
N ARG A 212 0.09 -25.46 15.73
CA ARG A 212 -0.57 -26.14 16.83
C ARG A 212 -1.77 -25.33 17.32
N MET A 213 -2.90 -25.99 17.31
CA MET A 213 -4.15 -25.45 17.91
C MET A 213 -4.08 -25.67 19.42
N LYS A 214 -4.60 -24.74 20.21
CA LYS A 214 -4.63 -24.86 21.69
C LYS A 214 -6.02 -25.22 22.17
N ASP A 215 -6.06 -26.11 23.18
CA ASP A 215 -7.28 -26.49 23.91
C ASP A 215 -8.42 -26.95 22.98
N VAL A 216 -8.08 -27.72 21.95
CA VAL A 216 -9.07 -28.27 21.03
C VAL A 216 -9.70 -29.51 21.63
N GLN A 217 -11.03 -29.56 21.63
CA GLN A 217 -11.77 -30.76 21.98
C GLN A 217 -11.62 -31.83 20.91
N MET A 218 -11.05 -32.96 21.26
CA MET A 218 -10.80 -34.08 20.37
C MET A 218 -11.41 -35.35 20.99
N ARG A 219 -11.67 -36.35 20.16
CA ARG A 219 -11.94 -37.72 20.67
C ARG A 219 -10.63 -38.36 21.03
N ASN A 220 -10.64 -39.18 22.10
CA ASN A 220 -9.52 -40.02 22.45
C ASN A 220 -9.29 -41.11 21.39
N GLU A 221 -8.22 -41.87 21.48
CA GLU A 221 -7.87 -42.93 20.50
C GLU A 221 -8.95 -43.99 20.37
N THR A 222 -9.73 -44.25 21.41
CA THR A 222 -10.86 -45.21 21.40
C THR A 222 -12.16 -44.61 20.89
N GLY A 223 -12.24 -43.26 20.76
CA GLY A 223 -13.38 -42.57 20.19
C GLY A 223 -14.58 -42.39 21.16
N ASP A 224 -14.47 -42.82 22.40
CA ASP A 224 -15.56 -42.87 23.36
C ASP A 224 -15.61 -41.66 24.33
N GLN A 225 -14.49 -40.95 24.48
CA GLN A 225 -14.42 -39.77 25.35
C GLN A 225 -13.86 -38.52 24.63
N PHE A 226 -14.30 -37.36 25.08
CA PHE A 226 -13.73 -36.11 24.63
C PHE A 226 -12.57 -35.72 25.56
N ILE A 227 -11.46 -35.40 24.98
CA ILE A 227 -10.26 -34.88 25.63
C ILE A 227 -9.87 -33.53 25.05
N TYR A 228 -9.22 -32.69 25.84
CA TYR A 228 -8.64 -31.44 25.33
C TYR A 228 -7.15 -31.67 25.04
N GLY A 229 -6.72 -31.17 23.92
CA GLY A 229 -5.31 -31.32 23.50
C GLY A 229 -4.86 -30.20 22.55
N ASN A 230 -3.61 -30.24 22.22
CA ASN A 230 -2.96 -29.26 21.33
C ASN A 230 -2.50 -29.93 20.03
N PRO A 231 -3.43 -30.41 19.18
CA PRO A 231 -3.07 -31.07 17.94
C PRO A 231 -2.42 -30.10 16.97
N LYS A 232 -1.59 -30.64 16.08
CA LYS A 232 -1.10 -29.93 14.92
C LYS A 232 -2.19 -29.90 13.87
N ARG A 233 -2.43 -28.73 13.26
CA ARG A 233 -3.37 -28.62 12.16
C ARG A 233 -2.84 -29.39 10.96
N PHE A 234 -3.72 -30.06 10.24
CA PHE A 234 -3.41 -30.89 9.07
C PHE A 234 -4.50 -30.68 8.03
N HIS A 235 -4.22 -30.97 6.77
CA HIS A 235 -5.11 -30.69 5.63
C HIS A 235 -5.56 -29.24 5.56
N ASP A 236 -4.59 -28.31 5.68
CA ASP A 236 -4.84 -26.87 5.62
C ASP A 236 -3.76 -26.17 4.76
N GLY A 237 -3.14 -26.97 3.88
CA GLY A 237 -2.17 -26.46 2.93
C GLY A 237 -2.80 -25.46 1.96
N TYR A 238 -2.06 -24.42 1.65
CA TYR A 238 -2.51 -23.34 0.77
C TYR A 238 -1.47 -23.05 -0.30
N PHE A 239 -1.91 -22.99 -1.54
CA PHE A 239 -1.13 -22.50 -2.66
C PHE A 239 -1.97 -21.53 -3.48
N SER A 240 -1.40 -20.39 -3.84
CA SER A 240 -2.01 -19.41 -4.74
C SER A 240 -0.99 -18.89 -5.73
N LEU A 241 -1.38 -18.83 -6.99
CA LEU A 241 -0.67 -18.19 -8.08
C LEU A 241 -1.61 -17.17 -8.73
N LEU A 242 -1.17 -15.94 -8.83
CA LEU A 242 -1.80 -14.88 -9.63
C LEU A 242 -0.78 -14.40 -10.65
N ALA A 243 -1.14 -14.42 -11.92
CA ALA A 243 -0.37 -13.82 -13.01
C ALA A 243 -1.28 -12.87 -13.78
N GLN A 244 -0.81 -11.65 -13.99
CA GLN A 244 -1.54 -10.61 -14.72
C GLN A 244 -0.58 -9.93 -15.70
N ILE A 245 -1.09 -9.65 -16.87
CA ILE A 245 -0.43 -8.76 -17.82
C ILE A 245 -1.45 -7.73 -18.31
N GLU A 246 -1.03 -6.50 -18.30
CA GLU A 246 -1.81 -5.37 -18.78
C GLU A 246 -0.99 -4.63 -19.82
N ALA A 247 -1.58 -4.34 -20.96
CA ALA A 247 -0.92 -3.58 -22.03
C ALA A 247 -1.88 -2.52 -22.56
N GLY A 248 -1.34 -1.33 -22.81
CA GLY A 248 -2.16 -0.22 -23.26
C GLY A 248 -1.36 0.98 -23.71
N ILE A 249 -2.08 2.03 -24.01
CA ILE A 249 -1.53 3.32 -24.46
C ILE A 249 -2.12 4.44 -23.59
N THR A 250 -1.33 5.49 -23.38
CA THR A 250 -1.74 6.65 -22.54
C THR A 250 -1.62 7.94 -23.33
N GLY A 251 -2.44 8.94 -22.96
CA GLY A 251 -2.36 10.32 -23.43
C GLY A 251 -2.52 10.47 -24.95
N LYS A 252 -3.44 9.76 -25.57
CA LYS A 252 -3.85 9.96 -26.96
C LYS A 252 -5.03 10.91 -27.03
N PHE A 253 -5.20 11.58 -28.20
CA PHE A 253 -6.29 12.55 -28.39
C PHE A 253 -7.69 11.95 -28.26
N TRP A 254 -7.84 10.63 -28.46
CA TRP A 254 -9.11 9.91 -28.41
C TRP A 254 -9.34 9.15 -27.11
N ALA A 255 -8.29 8.95 -26.29
CA ALA A 255 -8.38 8.36 -24.96
C ALA A 255 -7.19 8.80 -24.12
N ASP A 256 -7.46 9.21 -22.88
CA ASP A 256 -6.40 9.48 -21.91
C ASP A 256 -5.66 8.19 -21.54
N GLU A 257 -6.42 7.11 -21.39
CA GLU A 257 -5.89 5.77 -21.13
C GLU A 257 -6.76 4.72 -21.83
N PHE A 258 -6.12 3.74 -22.44
CA PHE A 258 -6.76 2.55 -22.98
C PHE A 258 -5.90 1.33 -22.68
N PHE A 259 -6.41 0.38 -21.91
CA PHE A 259 -5.71 -0.82 -21.51
C PHE A 259 -6.51 -2.08 -21.82
N VAL A 260 -5.79 -3.14 -22.15
CA VAL A 260 -6.31 -4.52 -22.22
C VAL A 260 -5.54 -5.34 -21.20
N SER A 261 -6.24 -6.07 -20.38
CA SER A 261 -5.66 -6.92 -19.34
C SER A 261 -6.04 -8.38 -19.54
N ALA A 262 -5.11 -9.26 -19.25
CA ALA A 262 -5.33 -10.69 -19.12
C ALA A 262 -4.81 -11.14 -17.75
N SER A 263 -5.59 -11.96 -17.05
CA SER A 263 -5.20 -12.50 -15.75
C SER A 263 -5.44 -14.00 -15.69
N TYR A 264 -4.56 -14.68 -14.99
CA TYR A 264 -4.68 -16.09 -14.64
C TYR A 264 -4.51 -16.23 -13.13
N SER A 265 -5.41 -16.93 -12.49
CA SER A 265 -5.29 -17.27 -11.08
C SER A 265 -5.54 -18.74 -10.84
N LYS A 266 -4.77 -19.31 -9.94
CA LYS A 266 -4.94 -20.68 -9.45
C LYS A 266 -4.82 -20.66 -7.94
N THR A 267 -5.77 -21.29 -7.26
CA THR A 267 -5.73 -21.46 -5.80
C THR A 267 -6.04 -22.90 -5.48
N ASP A 268 -5.15 -23.55 -4.74
CA ASP A 268 -5.33 -24.89 -4.21
C ASP A 268 -5.40 -24.80 -2.69
N LYS A 269 -6.43 -25.38 -2.10
CA LYS A 269 -6.59 -25.56 -0.64
C LYS A 269 -6.75 -27.05 -0.38
N GLU A 270 -5.96 -27.61 0.56
CA GLU A 270 -6.09 -29.00 1.03
C GLU A 270 -7.19 -29.13 2.08
#